data_b3a49ca4ffa14d807ede61afdc76cefc
#
_entry.id   b3a49ca4ffa14d807ede61afdc76cefc
#
_cell.length_a   1.000
_cell.length_b   1.000
_cell.length_c   1.000
_cell.angle_alpha   90.00
_cell.angle_beta   90.00
_cell.angle_gamma   90.00
#
_symmetry.space_group_name_H-M   'P 1'
#
loop_
_entity.id
_entity.type
_entity.pdbx_description
1 polymer ?
#
loop_
_entity_poly.entity_id
_entity_poly.type
_entity_poly.pdbx_seq_one_letter_code
_entity_poly.pdbx_strand_id
1 'polypeptide(L)'
;MRTQRDVVRRHRRERQFLVFGLVVGVLVALSAIALAAYQGRITPPFDAAFKTPVAGFSTDVTVPCPPVDAATGNTELPLLPSQVSLRVRNATATAGLARDTLAVLTGRGYVATIPGAINWDNRTYADSVRIQFGKDGLRQAYTVGRNFPTVDYVLDNRKGAVVDVIVGATFEVKNMRPLYAPELDPKIPLVRPLVCLPANLIATQPAPHIIPVDPLAPSATPTPKPSPSA
;
A
#
# COMPACT_ATOMS: atom_id res chain seq x y z
N MET A 1 60.23 -13.99 61.17
CA MET A 1 60.11 -12.74 60.34
C MET A 1 59.26 -13.06 59.07
N ARG A 2 57.99 -12.61 59.03
CA ARG A 2 57.17 -12.74 57.82
C ARG A 2 57.66 -11.71 56.86
N THR A 3 58.10 -12.16 55.70
CA THR A 3 58.70 -11.30 54.68
C THR A 3 57.65 -10.38 54.06
N GLN A 4 58.00 -9.14 53.77
CA GLN A 4 57.11 -8.12 53.14
C GLN A 4 56.45 -8.65 51.87
N ARG A 5 57.01 -9.64 51.20
CA ARG A 5 56.46 -10.29 50.00
C ARG A 5 55.15 -11.05 50.25
N ASP A 6 54.96 -11.62 51.43
CA ASP A 6 53.75 -12.39 51.76
C ASP A 6 52.57 -11.49 52.09
N VAL A 7 52.78 -10.31 52.61
CA VAL A 7 51.75 -9.30 52.88
C VAL A 7 51.20 -8.71 51.55
N VAL A 8 52.08 -8.42 50.58
CA VAL A 8 51.69 -7.88 49.27
C VAL A 8 50.91 -8.91 48.42
N ARG A 9 51.29 -10.21 48.49
CA ARG A 9 50.57 -11.29 47.81
C ARG A 9 49.18 -11.52 48.40
N ARG A 10 49.01 -11.37 49.72
CA ARG A 10 47.72 -11.50 50.39
C ARG A 10 46.77 -10.39 50.00
N HIS A 11 47.21 -9.14 49.99
CA HIS A 11 46.39 -7.99 49.57
C HIS A 11 46.01 -8.02 48.09
N ARG A 12 46.87 -8.55 47.22
CA ARG A 12 46.51 -8.75 45.81
C ARG A 12 45.42 -9.81 45.64
N ARG A 13 45.48 -10.91 46.37
CA ARG A 13 44.47 -11.97 46.33
C ARG A 13 43.13 -11.46 46.90
N GLU A 14 43.16 -10.76 47.99
CA GLU A 14 41.95 -10.18 48.60
C GLU A 14 41.25 -9.19 47.65
N ARG A 15 41.99 -8.32 46.98
CA ARG A 15 41.42 -7.43 45.93
C ARG A 15 40.90 -8.20 44.73
N GLN A 16 41.58 -9.24 44.29
CA GLN A 16 41.11 -10.07 43.19
C GLN A 16 39.80 -10.80 43.57
N PHE A 17 39.71 -11.33 44.74
CA PHE A 17 38.48 -11.98 45.22
C PHE A 17 37.32 -10.97 45.36
N LEU A 18 37.59 -9.75 45.79
CA LEU A 18 36.57 -8.70 45.88
C LEU A 18 36.09 -8.29 44.49
N VAL A 19 36.99 -8.06 43.54
CA VAL A 19 36.63 -7.70 42.17
C VAL A 19 35.89 -8.85 41.46
N PHE A 20 36.41 -10.08 41.56
CA PHE A 20 35.72 -11.25 40.98
C PHE A 20 34.37 -11.50 41.65
N GLY A 21 34.27 -11.40 42.97
CA GLY A 21 33.02 -11.55 43.69
C GLY A 21 31.98 -10.49 43.28
N LEU A 22 32.43 -9.25 43.11
CA LEU A 22 31.55 -8.16 42.62
C LEU A 22 31.04 -8.44 41.17
N VAL A 23 31.96 -8.82 40.28
CA VAL A 23 31.59 -9.12 38.91
C VAL A 23 30.59 -10.29 38.80
N VAL A 24 30.87 -11.38 39.53
CA VAL A 24 29.98 -12.53 39.61
C VAL A 24 28.63 -12.13 40.23
N GLY A 25 28.63 -11.33 41.28
CA GLY A 25 27.39 -10.83 41.91
C GLY A 25 26.54 -9.99 40.93
N VAL A 26 27.17 -9.11 40.17
CA VAL A 26 26.47 -8.31 39.12
C VAL A 26 25.91 -9.21 38.02
N LEU A 27 26.68 -10.18 37.54
CA LEU A 27 26.19 -11.12 36.52
C LEU A 27 25.00 -11.95 36.99
N VAL A 28 25.04 -12.43 38.23
CA VAL A 28 23.92 -13.17 38.84
C VAL A 28 22.69 -12.28 38.98
N ALA A 29 22.86 -11.03 39.42
CA ALA A 29 21.76 -10.07 39.51
C ALA A 29 21.14 -9.75 38.15
N LEU A 30 21.96 -9.51 37.12
CA LEU A 30 21.49 -9.27 35.77
C LEU A 30 20.77 -10.49 35.19
N SER A 31 21.28 -11.70 35.43
CA SER A 31 20.64 -12.94 35.00
C SER A 31 19.28 -13.15 35.68
N ALA A 32 19.17 -12.83 36.96
CA ALA A 32 17.91 -12.91 37.70
C ALA A 32 16.88 -11.90 37.17
N ILE A 33 17.32 -10.68 36.88
CA ILE A 33 16.46 -9.64 36.27
C ILE A 33 16.00 -10.09 34.86
N ALA A 34 16.91 -10.60 34.05
CA ALA A 34 16.57 -11.09 32.68
C ALA A 34 15.59 -12.26 32.78
N LEU A 35 15.76 -13.19 33.70
CA LEU A 35 14.84 -14.30 33.89
C LEU A 35 13.48 -13.83 34.41
N ALA A 36 13.42 -12.86 35.30
CA ALA A 36 12.17 -12.29 35.78
C ALA A 36 11.42 -11.52 34.65
N ALA A 37 12.15 -10.82 33.78
CA ALA A 37 11.59 -10.18 32.58
C ALA A 37 11.08 -11.24 31.58
N TYR A 38 11.83 -12.29 31.33
CA TYR A 38 11.41 -13.39 30.47
C TYR A 38 10.15 -14.11 30.98
N GLN A 39 10.01 -14.24 32.28
CA GLN A 39 8.81 -14.81 32.92
C GLN A 39 7.63 -13.83 33.00
N GLY A 40 7.77 -12.62 32.49
CA GLY A 40 6.72 -11.60 32.53
C GLY A 40 6.45 -11.01 33.93
N ARG A 41 7.34 -11.25 34.91
CA ARG A 41 7.19 -10.73 36.28
C ARG A 41 7.60 -9.27 36.41
N ILE A 42 8.40 -8.78 35.47
CA ILE A 42 8.88 -7.40 35.44
C ILE A 42 8.70 -6.93 33.98
N THR A 43 7.98 -5.85 33.75
CA THR A 43 7.95 -5.16 32.46
C THR A 43 9.24 -4.35 32.32
N PRO A 44 10.15 -4.69 31.39
CA PRO A 44 11.34 -3.89 31.18
C PRO A 44 10.93 -2.50 30.67
N PRO A 45 11.65 -1.42 31.05
CA PRO A 45 11.34 -0.06 30.63
C PRO A 45 11.45 0.17 29.11
N PHE A 46 11.90 -0.85 28.37
CA PHE A 46 12.02 -0.85 26.90
C PHE A 46 10.88 -1.60 26.20
N ASP A 47 9.88 -2.08 26.94
CA ASP A 47 8.66 -2.70 26.40
C ASP A 47 7.65 -1.65 25.88
N ALA A 48 8.13 -0.44 25.58
CA ALA A 48 7.44 0.38 24.61
C ALA A 48 7.39 -0.45 23.32
N ALA A 49 6.20 -1.03 23.03
CA ALA A 49 5.96 -1.69 21.78
C ALA A 49 6.65 -0.84 20.70
N PHE A 50 7.60 -1.44 19.97
CA PHE A 50 8.19 -0.77 18.83
C PHE A 50 7.00 -0.32 18.00
N LYS A 51 6.61 0.93 18.13
CA LYS A 51 5.81 1.60 17.12
C LYS A 51 6.72 1.61 15.92
N THR A 52 6.70 0.50 15.19
CA THR A 52 7.18 0.52 13.82
C THR A 52 6.55 1.78 13.25
N PRO A 53 7.29 2.83 12.90
CA PRO A 53 6.70 3.89 12.13
C PRO A 53 6.03 3.13 11.01
N VAL A 54 4.71 3.24 10.89
CA VAL A 54 4.00 2.73 9.73
C VAL A 54 4.62 3.51 8.60
N ALA A 55 5.75 3.00 8.11
CA ALA A 55 6.28 3.40 6.86
C ALA A 55 5.11 3.12 5.95
N GLY A 56 4.56 4.16 5.31
CA GLY A 56 3.40 4.08 4.44
C GLY A 56 3.71 3.27 3.19
N PHE A 57 4.33 2.12 3.36
CA PHE A 57 4.53 1.07 2.40
C PHE A 57 3.37 0.11 2.57
N SER A 58 2.61 0.05 1.60
CA SER A 58 1.50 -0.72 1.08
C SER A 58 1.34 -2.19 1.53
N THR A 59 1.90 -2.65 2.62
CA THR A 59 1.63 -3.98 3.17
C THR A 59 0.33 -4.06 3.97
N ASP A 60 -0.17 -2.90 4.43
CA ASP A 60 -1.50 -2.75 4.99
C ASP A 60 -2.40 -1.99 4.00
N VAL A 61 -2.49 -2.47 2.76
CA VAL A 61 -3.49 -1.98 1.83
C VAL A 61 -4.84 -2.38 2.40
N THR A 62 -5.37 -1.53 3.24
CA THR A 62 -6.71 -1.70 3.76
C THR A 62 -7.66 -1.43 2.60
N VAL A 63 -8.30 -2.48 2.14
CA VAL A 63 -9.29 -2.38 1.07
C VAL A 63 -10.43 -1.51 1.56
N PRO A 64 -10.81 -0.43 0.87
CA PRO A 64 -11.96 0.37 1.25
C PRO A 64 -13.25 -0.44 1.13
N CYS A 65 -14.13 -0.37 2.12
CA CYS A 65 -15.45 -1.00 1.99
C CYS A 65 -16.27 -0.31 0.89
N PRO A 66 -17.09 -1.06 0.14
CA PRO A 66 -18.04 -0.47 -0.80
C PRO A 66 -19.02 0.46 -0.06
N PRO A 67 -19.64 1.42 -0.75
CA PRO A 67 -20.61 2.30 -0.13
C PRO A 67 -21.82 1.52 0.36
N VAL A 68 -22.38 1.96 1.47
CA VAL A 68 -23.55 1.36 2.14
C VAL A 68 -24.70 2.36 2.09
N ASP A 69 -25.87 1.88 1.76
CA ASP A 69 -27.10 2.66 1.87
C ASP A 69 -27.39 2.92 3.35
N ALA A 70 -27.45 4.19 3.73
CA ALA A 70 -27.67 4.60 5.11
C ALA A 70 -29.03 4.18 5.68
N ALA A 71 -30.03 3.95 4.83
CA ALA A 71 -31.37 3.57 5.24
C ALA A 71 -31.49 2.07 5.52
N THR A 72 -30.80 1.24 4.73
CA THR A 72 -30.92 -0.22 4.78
C THR A 72 -29.74 -0.91 5.44
N GLY A 73 -28.58 -0.22 5.54
CA GLY A 73 -27.32 -0.82 5.99
C GLY A 73 -26.69 -1.82 5.01
N ASN A 74 -27.32 -2.05 3.87
CA ASN A 74 -26.80 -2.93 2.82
C ASN A 74 -25.84 -2.19 1.89
N THR A 75 -24.97 -2.93 1.19
CA THR A 75 -24.16 -2.35 0.14
C THR A 75 -25.03 -1.80 -0.99
N GLU A 76 -24.62 -0.66 -1.54
CA GLU A 76 -25.35 -0.06 -2.66
C GLU A 76 -25.35 -0.92 -3.91
N LEU A 77 -26.33 -0.69 -4.78
CA LEU A 77 -26.34 -1.28 -6.11
C LEU A 77 -25.23 -0.64 -6.97
N PRO A 78 -24.70 -1.36 -7.98
CA PRO A 78 -23.74 -0.79 -8.92
C PRO A 78 -24.37 0.37 -9.70
N LEU A 79 -23.52 1.25 -10.20
CA LEU A 79 -23.93 2.29 -11.14
C LEU A 79 -24.19 1.68 -12.52
N LEU A 80 -24.97 2.37 -13.33
CA LEU A 80 -25.02 2.05 -14.77
C LEU A 80 -23.64 2.33 -15.39
N PRO A 81 -23.16 1.50 -16.33
CA PRO A 81 -21.85 1.71 -16.97
C PRO A 81 -21.67 3.11 -17.55
N SER A 82 -22.71 3.69 -18.13
CA SER A 82 -22.71 5.06 -18.69
C SER A 82 -22.48 6.17 -17.65
N GLN A 83 -22.63 5.89 -16.37
CA GLN A 83 -22.39 6.82 -15.28
C GLN A 83 -20.96 6.70 -14.72
N VAL A 84 -20.18 5.78 -15.25
CA VAL A 84 -18.83 5.49 -14.75
C VAL A 84 -17.79 5.93 -15.74
N SER A 85 -17.04 6.95 -15.37
CA SER A 85 -15.92 7.47 -16.14
C SER A 85 -14.62 6.82 -15.70
N LEU A 86 -13.86 6.29 -16.66
CA LEU A 86 -12.62 5.56 -16.36
C LEU A 86 -11.48 5.88 -17.32
N ARG A 87 -10.27 5.53 -16.90
CA ARG A 87 -9.07 5.46 -17.74
C ARG A 87 -8.45 4.08 -17.57
N VAL A 88 -7.93 3.52 -18.65
CA VAL A 88 -7.18 2.26 -18.58
C VAL A 88 -5.71 2.53 -18.77
N ARG A 89 -4.89 1.99 -17.88
CA ARG A 89 -3.43 2.18 -17.87
C ARG A 89 -2.72 0.84 -18.00
N ASN A 90 -1.68 0.81 -18.81
CA ASN A 90 -0.85 -0.38 -19.01
C ASN A 90 0.34 -0.34 -18.02
N ALA A 91 0.40 -1.30 -17.11
CA ALA A 91 1.50 -1.52 -16.18
C ALA A 91 2.32 -2.77 -16.54
N THR A 92 2.36 -3.11 -17.85
CA THR A 92 3.08 -4.28 -18.35
C THR A 92 3.95 -3.92 -19.54
N ALA A 93 4.82 -4.83 -19.94
CA ALA A 93 5.57 -4.73 -21.18
C ALA A 93 4.74 -5.13 -22.43
N THR A 94 3.54 -5.72 -22.24
CA THR A 94 2.69 -6.19 -23.34
C THR A 94 1.99 -5.01 -24.01
N ALA A 95 2.36 -4.72 -25.23
CA ALA A 95 1.72 -3.65 -26.00
C ALA A 95 0.26 -4.00 -26.32
N GLY A 96 -0.62 -3.00 -26.25
CA GLY A 96 -2.03 -3.12 -26.65
C GLY A 96 -2.96 -3.64 -25.54
N LEU A 97 -2.48 -4.28 -24.48
CA LEU A 97 -3.31 -4.90 -23.44
C LEU A 97 -4.34 -3.93 -22.85
N ALA A 98 -3.91 -2.73 -22.46
CA ALA A 98 -4.81 -1.71 -21.90
C ALA A 98 -5.80 -1.15 -22.95
N ARG A 99 -5.38 -1.04 -24.23
CA ARG A 99 -6.27 -0.62 -25.32
C ARG A 99 -7.39 -1.64 -25.54
N ASP A 100 -7.03 -2.92 -25.56
CA ASP A 100 -8.00 -3.99 -25.78
C ASP A 100 -8.96 -4.13 -24.58
N THR A 101 -8.44 -3.95 -23.35
CA THR A 101 -9.26 -3.85 -22.14
C THR A 101 -10.24 -2.66 -22.20
N LEU A 102 -9.75 -1.49 -22.61
CA LEU A 102 -10.58 -0.29 -22.78
C LEU A 102 -11.68 -0.52 -23.81
N ALA A 103 -11.36 -1.17 -24.93
CA ALA A 103 -12.35 -1.50 -25.98
C ALA A 103 -13.47 -2.39 -25.42
N VAL A 104 -13.14 -3.40 -24.62
CA VAL A 104 -14.14 -4.24 -23.96
C VAL A 104 -15.01 -3.44 -23.00
N LEU A 105 -14.41 -2.60 -22.16
CA LEU A 105 -15.16 -1.79 -21.18
C LEU A 105 -16.05 -0.76 -21.85
N THR A 106 -15.57 -0.07 -22.89
CA THR A 106 -16.41 0.87 -23.68
C THR A 106 -17.51 0.16 -24.42
N GLY A 107 -17.27 -1.03 -24.98
CA GLY A 107 -18.30 -1.91 -25.55
C GLY A 107 -19.38 -2.33 -24.55
N ARG A 108 -19.10 -2.30 -23.23
CA ARG A 108 -20.05 -2.51 -22.13
C ARG A 108 -20.75 -1.23 -21.66
N GLY A 109 -20.47 -0.09 -22.30
CA GLY A 109 -21.08 1.20 -22.02
C GLY A 109 -20.35 2.08 -21.03
N TYR A 110 -19.16 1.70 -20.56
CA TYR A 110 -18.34 2.57 -19.70
C TYR A 110 -17.79 3.77 -20.49
N VAL A 111 -17.60 4.90 -19.82
CA VAL A 111 -17.16 6.15 -20.44
C VAL A 111 -15.64 6.32 -20.29
N ALA A 112 -14.93 6.30 -21.41
CA ALA A 112 -13.51 6.63 -21.43
C ALA A 112 -13.30 8.16 -21.28
N THR A 113 -12.54 8.61 -20.30
CA THR A 113 -12.24 10.04 -20.11
C THR A 113 -11.12 10.54 -21.00
N ILE A 114 -10.29 9.64 -21.52
CA ILE A 114 -9.19 9.92 -22.44
C ILE A 114 -9.32 8.95 -23.60
N PRO A 115 -9.25 9.42 -24.86
CA PRO A 115 -9.21 8.55 -26.01
C PRO A 115 -7.96 7.67 -25.96
N GLY A 116 -8.16 6.35 -25.97
CA GLY A 116 -7.07 5.39 -25.91
C GLY A 116 -6.56 5.10 -24.50
N ALA A 117 -5.74 4.07 -24.42
CA ALA A 117 -5.09 3.65 -23.19
C ALA A 117 -3.69 4.26 -23.08
N ILE A 118 -3.24 4.51 -21.88
CA ILE A 118 -1.93 5.11 -21.61
C ILE A 118 -1.08 4.17 -20.76
N ASN A 119 0.24 4.34 -20.80
CA ASN A 119 1.14 3.62 -19.91
C ASN A 119 1.03 4.17 -18.47
N TRP A 120 1.28 3.33 -17.51
CA TRP A 120 1.25 3.70 -16.10
C TRP A 120 2.60 4.26 -15.65
N ASP A 121 2.95 5.46 -16.16
CA ASP A 121 4.13 6.25 -15.74
C ASP A 121 5.42 5.41 -15.62
N ASN A 122 5.67 4.51 -16.59
CA ASN A 122 6.78 3.56 -16.61
C ASN A 122 6.86 2.63 -15.38
N ARG A 123 5.77 2.45 -14.67
CA ARG A 123 5.66 1.50 -13.56
C ARG A 123 5.16 0.16 -14.04
N THR A 124 5.52 -0.88 -13.31
CA THR A 124 5.02 -2.24 -13.51
C THR A 124 4.13 -2.66 -12.36
N TYR A 125 3.12 -3.48 -12.65
CA TYR A 125 2.27 -4.11 -11.65
C TYR A 125 2.30 -5.62 -11.87
N ALA A 126 2.70 -6.36 -10.84
CA ALA A 126 2.96 -7.80 -10.96
C ALA A 126 1.69 -8.64 -10.98
N ASP A 127 0.62 -8.17 -10.31
CA ASP A 127 -0.63 -8.91 -10.20
C ASP A 127 -1.55 -8.68 -11.41
N SER A 128 -2.86 -8.97 -11.28
CA SER A 128 -3.81 -8.91 -12.36
C SER A 128 -4.30 -7.48 -12.65
N VAL A 129 -5.20 -6.96 -11.83
CA VAL A 129 -5.81 -5.64 -12.03
C VAL A 129 -5.81 -4.84 -10.74
N ARG A 130 -5.36 -3.59 -10.83
CA ARG A 130 -5.49 -2.60 -9.76
C ARG A 130 -6.45 -1.51 -10.19
N ILE A 131 -7.34 -1.13 -9.31
CA ILE A 131 -8.25 0.00 -9.51
C ILE A 131 -7.90 1.09 -8.51
N GLN A 132 -7.45 2.26 -9.04
CA GLN A 132 -7.13 3.44 -8.23
C GLN A 132 -8.23 4.48 -8.37
N PHE A 133 -8.64 5.06 -7.25
CA PHE A 133 -9.73 6.02 -7.20
C PHE A 133 -9.68 6.90 -5.96
N GLY A 134 -10.32 8.07 -6.03
CA GLY A 134 -10.55 8.93 -4.87
C GLY A 134 -11.83 8.54 -4.11
N LYS A 135 -12.08 9.19 -2.99
CA LYS A 135 -13.27 8.93 -2.15
C LYS A 135 -14.58 9.05 -2.94
N ASP A 136 -14.65 10.01 -3.84
CA ASP A 136 -15.84 10.25 -4.68
C ASP A 136 -16.05 9.14 -5.74
N GLY A 137 -15.00 8.39 -6.06
CA GLY A 137 -15.01 7.30 -7.05
C GLY A 137 -15.25 5.91 -6.47
N LEU A 138 -15.57 5.80 -5.18
CA LEU A 138 -15.69 4.51 -4.49
C LEU A 138 -16.72 3.58 -5.15
N ARG A 139 -17.93 4.08 -5.40
CA ARG A 139 -19.02 3.29 -6.04
C ARG A 139 -18.67 2.93 -7.48
N GLN A 140 -18.05 3.87 -8.21
CA GLN A 140 -17.56 3.67 -9.57
C GLN A 140 -16.51 2.55 -9.63
N ALA A 141 -15.54 2.58 -8.72
CA ALA A 141 -14.47 1.58 -8.63
C ALA A 141 -15.02 0.18 -8.41
N TYR A 142 -15.94 0.01 -7.47
CA TYR A 142 -16.59 -1.27 -7.23
C TYR A 142 -17.46 -1.71 -8.40
N THR A 143 -18.12 -0.78 -9.08
CA THR A 143 -18.90 -1.08 -10.28
C THR A 143 -18.02 -1.61 -11.40
N VAL A 144 -16.89 -0.95 -11.69
CA VAL A 144 -15.93 -1.40 -12.71
C VAL A 144 -15.27 -2.72 -12.31
N GLY A 145 -14.92 -2.87 -11.03
CA GLY A 145 -14.23 -4.05 -10.53
C GLY A 145 -14.98 -5.35 -10.74
N ARG A 146 -16.31 -5.31 -10.85
CA ARG A 146 -17.14 -6.49 -11.15
C ARG A 146 -16.82 -7.15 -12.48
N ASN A 147 -16.15 -6.43 -13.39
CA ASN A 147 -15.74 -6.99 -14.70
C ASN A 147 -14.53 -7.93 -14.58
N PHE A 148 -13.86 -7.94 -13.47
CA PHE A 148 -12.62 -8.68 -13.29
C PHE A 148 -12.76 -9.74 -12.18
N PRO A 149 -12.14 -10.91 -12.32
CA PRO A 149 -12.20 -11.95 -11.28
C PRO A 149 -11.46 -11.55 -10.01
N THR A 150 -10.34 -10.83 -10.16
CA THR A 150 -9.49 -10.37 -9.05
C THR A 150 -9.13 -8.92 -9.25
N VAL A 151 -9.30 -8.12 -8.20
CA VAL A 151 -9.03 -6.67 -8.21
C VAL A 151 -8.37 -6.25 -6.92
N ASP A 152 -7.32 -5.44 -7.03
CA ASP A 152 -6.72 -4.71 -5.95
C ASP A 152 -7.28 -3.28 -5.95
N TYR A 153 -8.03 -2.92 -4.90
CA TYR A 153 -8.65 -1.60 -4.75
C TYR A 153 -7.73 -0.68 -3.95
N VAL A 154 -7.32 0.43 -4.56
CA VAL A 154 -6.43 1.42 -3.94
C VAL A 154 -7.09 2.78 -3.89
N LEU A 155 -7.34 3.24 -2.67
CA LEU A 155 -7.86 4.58 -2.41
C LEU A 155 -6.70 5.59 -2.42
N ASP A 156 -6.84 6.64 -3.23
CA ASP A 156 -5.90 7.76 -3.27
C ASP A 156 -6.59 9.09 -2.87
N ASN A 157 -5.85 10.18 -2.88
CA ASN A 157 -6.33 11.49 -2.48
C ASN A 157 -6.85 12.36 -3.64
N ARG A 158 -7.07 11.74 -4.83
CA ARG A 158 -7.64 12.50 -5.96
C ARG A 158 -9.04 12.98 -5.66
N LYS A 159 -9.39 14.11 -6.25
CA LYS A 159 -10.75 14.62 -6.27
C LYS A 159 -11.49 14.09 -7.50
N GLY A 160 -12.81 13.93 -7.35
CA GLY A 160 -13.68 13.46 -8.42
C GLY A 160 -13.80 11.94 -8.53
N ALA A 161 -14.72 11.51 -9.39
CA ALA A 161 -15.19 10.13 -9.46
C ALA A 161 -14.51 9.29 -10.55
N VAL A 162 -13.51 9.84 -11.24
CA VAL A 162 -12.79 9.11 -12.30
C VAL A 162 -11.95 8.00 -11.71
N VAL A 163 -12.05 6.82 -12.32
CA VAL A 163 -11.38 5.60 -11.88
C VAL A 163 -10.27 5.22 -12.87
N ASP A 164 -9.10 4.88 -12.34
CA ASP A 164 -8.00 4.32 -13.11
C ASP A 164 -7.99 2.79 -13.00
N VAL A 165 -8.14 2.10 -14.12
CA VAL A 165 -7.99 0.65 -14.23
C VAL A 165 -6.58 0.36 -14.73
N ILE A 166 -5.75 -0.22 -13.89
CA ILE A 166 -4.35 -0.52 -14.16
C ILE A 166 -4.25 -2.02 -14.42
N VAL A 167 -3.89 -2.38 -15.64
CA VAL A 167 -3.72 -3.79 -16.03
C VAL A 167 -2.27 -4.23 -15.77
N GLY A 168 -2.12 -5.33 -15.08
CA GLY A 168 -0.84 -5.87 -14.63
C GLY A 168 -0.40 -7.14 -15.35
N ALA A 169 0.73 -7.67 -14.94
CA ALA A 169 1.46 -8.71 -15.67
C ALA A 169 0.72 -10.05 -15.80
N THR A 170 -0.14 -10.41 -14.84
CA THR A 170 -0.91 -11.66 -14.86
C THR A 170 -2.30 -11.50 -15.48
N PHE A 171 -2.65 -10.29 -15.93
CA PHE A 171 -3.95 -10.02 -16.53
C PHE A 171 -3.99 -10.38 -18.01
N GLU A 172 -5.07 -11.01 -18.44
CA GLU A 172 -5.41 -11.26 -19.82
C GLU A 172 -6.87 -10.84 -20.07
N VAL A 173 -7.14 -10.21 -21.22
CA VAL A 173 -8.48 -9.72 -21.57
C VAL A 173 -9.52 -10.85 -21.59
N LYS A 174 -9.13 -12.06 -22.01
CA LYS A 174 -10.01 -13.23 -22.03
C LYS A 174 -10.49 -13.65 -20.64
N ASN A 175 -9.79 -13.25 -19.58
CA ASN A 175 -10.13 -13.56 -18.19
C ASN A 175 -11.13 -12.56 -17.59
N MET A 176 -11.54 -11.54 -18.34
CA MET A 176 -12.64 -10.68 -17.91
C MET A 176 -13.93 -11.50 -17.82
N ARG A 177 -14.76 -11.20 -16.81
CA ARG A 177 -16.06 -11.87 -16.68
C ARG A 177 -16.90 -11.67 -17.92
N PRO A 178 -17.58 -12.71 -18.41
CA PRO A 178 -18.48 -12.59 -19.56
C PRO A 178 -19.66 -11.66 -19.21
N LEU A 179 -20.24 -11.01 -20.21
CA LEU A 179 -21.30 -10.00 -20.01
C LEU A 179 -22.54 -10.55 -19.28
N TYR A 180 -22.78 -11.85 -19.42
CA TYR A 180 -23.89 -12.56 -18.77
C TYR A 180 -23.52 -13.13 -17.38
N ALA A 181 -22.35 -12.83 -16.84
CA ALA A 181 -21.96 -13.28 -15.53
C ALA A 181 -22.90 -12.71 -14.44
N PRO A 182 -23.35 -13.51 -13.48
CA PRO A 182 -24.28 -13.06 -12.45
C PRO A 182 -23.74 -11.84 -11.67
N GLU A 183 -22.43 -11.77 -11.51
CA GLU A 183 -21.77 -10.66 -10.83
C GLU A 183 -21.97 -9.32 -11.55
N LEU A 184 -22.34 -9.31 -12.82
CA LEU A 184 -22.61 -8.10 -13.58
C LEU A 184 -24.09 -7.68 -13.58
N ASP A 185 -24.99 -8.46 -12.98
CA ASP A 185 -26.40 -8.07 -12.88
C ASP A 185 -26.53 -6.77 -12.06
N PRO A 186 -27.13 -5.71 -12.63
CA PRO A 186 -27.27 -4.42 -11.95
C PRO A 186 -28.18 -4.47 -10.72
N LYS A 187 -28.95 -5.54 -10.54
CA LYS A 187 -29.83 -5.75 -9.38
C LYS A 187 -29.10 -6.39 -8.18
N ILE A 188 -27.90 -6.91 -8.39
CA ILE A 188 -27.09 -7.50 -7.33
C ILE A 188 -26.23 -6.41 -6.67
N PRO A 189 -26.34 -6.20 -5.35
CA PRO A 189 -25.54 -5.22 -4.63
C PRO A 189 -24.03 -5.44 -4.79
N LEU A 190 -23.26 -4.40 -4.56
CA LEU A 190 -21.79 -4.47 -4.57
C LEU A 190 -21.31 -5.44 -3.50
N VAL A 191 -20.35 -6.28 -3.86
CA VAL A 191 -19.81 -7.31 -2.95
C VAL A 191 -18.84 -6.67 -1.98
N ARG A 192 -19.08 -6.89 -0.69
CA ARG A 192 -18.17 -6.44 0.36
C ARG A 192 -17.03 -7.46 0.54
N PRO A 193 -15.75 -7.04 0.49
CA PRO A 193 -14.64 -7.88 0.85
C PRO A 193 -14.72 -8.35 2.31
N LEU A 194 -14.16 -9.53 2.61
CA LEU A 194 -14.15 -10.08 3.98
C LEU A 194 -13.47 -9.14 4.98
N VAL A 195 -12.40 -8.48 4.55
CA VAL A 195 -11.68 -7.49 5.34
C VAL A 195 -11.68 -6.19 4.55
N CYS A 196 -12.34 -5.18 5.08
CA CYS A 196 -12.34 -3.83 4.51
C CYS A 196 -12.55 -2.78 5.60
N LEU A 197 -12.07 -1.57 5.41
CA LEU A 197 -12.32 -0.42 6.28
C LEU A 197 -13.16 0.64 5.56
N PRO A 198 -13.98 1.41 6.31
CA PRO A 198 -14.63 2.58 5.75
C PRO A 198 -13.61 3.55 5.13
N ALA A 199 -13.92 4.10 3.96
CA ALA A 199 -12.99 4.94 3.19
C ALA A 199 -12.50 6.20 3.95
N ASN A 200 -13.25 6.66 4.95
CA ASN A 200 -12.84 7.79 5.80
C ASN A 200 -11.79 7.40 6.86
N LEU A 201 -11.63 6.11 7.16
CA LEU A 201 -10.65 5.61 8.12
C LEU A 201 -9.36 5.14 7.45
N ILE A 202 -9.32 5.07 6.12
CA ILE A 202 -8.13 4.68 5.36
C ILE A 202 -7.25 5.90 5.16
N ALA A 203 -5.96 5.77 5.51
CA ALA A 203 -4.96 6.75 5.13
C ALA A 203 -4.79 6.71 3.61
N THR A 204 -5.23 7.76 2.92
CA THR A 204 -5.11 7.83 1.46
C THR A 204 -3.65 7.95 1.06
N GLN A 205 -3.22 7.12 0.11
CA GLN A 205 -1.94 7.34 -0.53
C GLN A 205 -1.97 8.71 -1.25
N PRO A 206 -0.90 9.51 -1.16
CA PRO A 206 -0.83 10.72 -1.97
C PRO A 206 -1.00 10.34 -3.44
N ALA A 207 -1.75 11.16 -4.18
CA ALA A 207 -1.83 11.00 -5.63
C ALA A 207 -0.39 10.92 -6.18
N PRO A 208 -0.14 10.10 -7.21
CA PRO A 208 1.20 10.03 -7.81
C PRO A 208 1.66 11.46 -8.12
N HIS A 209 2.61 11.97 -7.35
CA HIS A 209 3.19 13.26 -7.64
C HIS A 209 4.31 13.05 -8.65
N ILE A 210 4.41 13.97 -9.58
CA ILE A 210 5.55 14.04 -10.48
C ILE A 210 6.77 14.26 -9.59
N ILE A 211 7.73 13.35 -9.65
CA ILE A 211 9.01 13.54 -8.99
C ILE A 211 9.54 14.89 -9.51
N PRO A 212 9.86 15.85 -8.64
CA PRO A 212 10.45 17.09 -9.09
C PRO A 212 11.66 16.75 -9.98
N VAL A 213 11.73 17.37 -11.15
CA VAL A 213 12.91 17.27 -12.00
C VAL A 213 14.10 17.60 -11.11
N ASP A 214 15.13 16.76 -11.15
CA ASP A 214 16.36 16.94 -10.40
C ASP A 214 16.76 18.45 -10.44
N PRO A 215 16.81 19.14 -9.30
CA PRO A 215 17.18 20.56 -9.27
C PRO A 215 18.59 20.81 -9.83
N LEU A 216 19.39 19.76 -9.99
CA LEU A 216 20.70 19.79 -10.60
C LEU A 216 20.66 19.43 -12.10
N ALA A 217 19.51 19.02 -12.64
CA ALA A 217 19.40 18.81 -14.07
C ALA A 217 19.49 20.14 -14.80
N PRO A 218 20.34 20.25 -15.84
CA PRO A 218 20.45 21.49 -16.61
C PRO A 218 19.07 21.83 -17.16
N SER A 219 18.60 23.07 -16.87
CA SER A 219 17.34 23.59 -17.40
C SER A 219 17.29 23.39 -18.90
N ALA A 220 16.28 22.68 -19.40
CA ALA A 220 16.09 22.56 -20.83
C ALA A 220 16.02 23.95 -21.45
N THR A 221 16.97 24.27 -22.27
CA THR A 221 17.03 25.56 -23.01
C THR A 221 15.72 25.66 -23.81
N PRO A 222 14.96 26.74 -23.68
CA PRO A 222 13.71 26.87 -24.43
C PRO A 222 14.03 26.84 -25.92
N THR A 223 13.43 25.91 -26.63
CA THR A 223 13.56 25.83 -28.10
C THR A 223 13.08 27.14 -28.70
N PRO A 224 13.87 27.81 -29.51
CA PRO A 224 13.46 29.07 -30.11
C PRO A 224 12.23 28.87 -30.97
N LYS A 225 11.20 29.67 -30.70
CA LYS A 225 9.95 29.70 -31.46
C LYS A 225 10.29 30.06 -32.92
N PRO A 226 9.83 29.27 -33.91
CA PRO A 226 10.09 29.64 -35.31
C PRO A 226 9.50 31.01 -35.62
N SER A 227 10.31 31.90 -36.12
CA SER A 227 9.85 33.21 -36.62
C SER A 227 8.84 33.02 -37.74
N PRO A 228 7.76 33.80 -37.77
CA PRO A 228 6.86 33.76 -38.95
C PRO A 228 7.64 34.31 -40.15
N SER A 229 7.75 33.51 -41.19
CA SER A 229 8.25 33.95 -42.51
C SER A 229 7.31 35.01 -43.08
N ALA A 230 7.90 36.12 -43.44
CA ALA A 230 7.26 37.22 -44.18
C ALA A 230 6.89 36.80 -45.62
#